data_fc6c36580438b8a5a15b2e739849b8f2
#
_entry.id   fc6c36580438b8a5a15b2e739849b8f2
#
_cell.length_a   1.000
_cell.length_b   1.000
_cell.length_c   1.000
_cell.angle_alpha   90.00
_cell.angle_beta   90.00
_cell.angle_gamma   90.00
#
_symmetry.space_group_name_H-M   'P 1'
#
loop_
_entity.id
_entity.type
_entity.pdbx_description
1 polymer ?
#
loop_
_entity_poly.entity_id
_entity_poly.type
_entity_poly.pdbx_seq_one_letter_code
_entity_poly.pdbx_strand_id
1 'polypeptide(L)'
;MNDEFDYDLFVIGAGSGGVRAARMAAGKGQKVAVAEERYLGGTCVNVGCVPKKLFVYASQFPELLHASKGFGWNVPELPTLDWATLRDNKTAEIKRLNGIYNSLIDNSGAHLFDGRATITGPHLVEVNGDTFRARAILVATGGWPYIPVFPGSEHAISSNEMFFLDSLPETALVVGGGYIAVEFAGILNGLGVDTHLIYRGPNLLKSFDREMSEKVKEGMIAKGVTIHLNTEVSEIVKTDSGLRVALTGQPDMDAGIVLYATGREANTANLGLEKTAVVMGKNGSIVVDDNFCTADSSVYALGDVIDRVQLTPVAIQEAMVLVDHLYGDGAAVIDYTGIPTAVFCQPELGTVGLGEEEARAEYCDISVYTSDFKPMLQTLGGGTDRITMKLVVDNVSDRVIGCHMVGDHAAEIIQGMGIALKAGATKAHFDATVGIHPSAAEEFVTMREKSR
;
A
#
# COMPACT_ATOMS: atom_id res chain seq x y z
N MET A 1 8.82 -42.96 12.84
CA MET A 1 8.69 -41.82 11.94
C MET A 1 10.10 -41.32 11.70
N ASN A 2 10.58 -41.32 10.46
CA ASN A 2 11.92 -40.80 10.16
C ASN A 2 11.87 -39.29 10.34
N ASP A 3 12.49 -38.80 11.42
CA ASP A 3 12.72 -37.36 11.65
C ASP A 3 13.82 -36.87 10.69
N GLU A 4 13.51 -36.84 9.39
CA GLU A 4 14.45 -36.35 8.39
C GLU A 4 14.55 -34.81 8.40
N PHE A 5 13.50 -34.12 8.90
CA PHE A 5 13.40 -32.68 8.96
C PHE A 5 13.09 -32.19 10.38
N ASP A 6 13.72 -31.07 10.78
CA ASP A 6 13.47 -30.41 12.05
C ASP A 6 12.12 -29.70 12.05
N TYR A 7 11.72 -29.17 10.86
CA TYR A 7 10.45 -28.47 10.63
C TYR A 7 9.81 -28.91 9.32
N ASP A 8 8.46 -28.98 9.30
CA ASP A 8 7.72 -29.17 8.07
C ASP A 8 7.71 -27.89 7.22
N LEU A 9 7.64 -26.72 7.86
CA LEU A 9 7.74 -25.40 7.24
C LEU A 9 8.66 -24.48 8.03
N PHE A 10 9.63 -23.88 7.35
CA PHE A 10 10.46 -22.80 7.89
C PHE A 10 10.16 -21.51 7.14
N VAL A 11 9.61 -20.50 7.83
CA VAL A 11 9.22 -19.21 7.24
C VAL A 11 10.30 -18.17 7.52
N ILE A 12 10.81 -17.53 6.48
CA ILE A 12 11.78 -16.42 6.56
C ILE A 12 11.02 -15.12 6.35
N GLY A 13 10.84 -14.35 7.44
CA GLY A 13 10.09 -13.11 7.50
C GLY A 13 8.71 -13.27 8.15
N ALA A 14 8.45 -12.48 9.20
CA ALA A 14 7.18 -12.44 9.94
C ALA A 14 6.32 -11.23 9.56
N GLY A 15 6.27 -10.90 8.27
CA GLY A 15 5.30 -9.97 7.71
C GLY A 15 3.91 -10.59 7.55
N SER A 16 3.00 -9.89 6.86
CA SER A 16 1.59 -10.29 6.71
C SER A 16 1.42 -11.70 6.15
N GLY A 17 2.15 -12.03 5.08
CA GLY A 17 2.09 -13.35 4.44
C GLY A 17 2.75 -14.42 5.31
N GLY A 18 3.96 -14.15 5.84
CA GLY A 18 4.71 -15.12 6.65
C GLY A 18 3.99 -15.52 7.94
N VAL A 19 3.45 -14.54 8.69
CA VAL A 19 2.65 -14.83 9.91
C VAL A 19 1.38 -15.61 9.56
N ARG A 20 0.72 -15.28 8.45
CA ARG A 20 -0.47 -16.02 8.00
C ARG A 20 -0.10 -17.46 7.66
N ALA A 21 0.91 -17.68 6.84
CA ALA A 21 1.36 -19.02 6.44
C ALA A 21 1.74 -19.87 7.65
N ALA A 22 2.57 -19.32 8.56
CA ALA A 22 3.02 -20.03 9.75
C ALA A 22 1.86 -20.50 10.63
N ARG A 23 0.94 -19.60 10.96
CA ARG A 23 -0.21 -19.90 11.81
C ARG A 23 -1.15 -20.95 11.19
N MET A 24 -1.41 -20.81 9.88
CA MET A 24 -2.30 -21.73 9.20
C MET A 24 -1.69 -23.13 9.04
N ALA A 25 -0.39 -23.22 8.76
CA ALA A 25 0.32 -24.50 8.69
C ALA A 25 0.37 -25.17 10.08
N ALA A 26 0.73 -24.43 11.13
CA ALA A 26 0.72 -24.92 12.50
C ALA A 26 -0.69 -25.39 12.92
N GLY A 27 -1.75 -24.65 12.56
CA GLY A 27 -3.14 -25.04 12.78
C GLY A 27 -3.57 -26.34 12.06
N LYS A 28 -2.84 -26.75 11.01
CA LYS A 28 -2.97 -28.04 10.34
C LYS A 28 -2.08 -29.15 10.95
N GLY A 29 -1.46 -28.87 12.10
CA GLY A 29 -0.64 -29.83 12.84
C GLY A 29 0.80 -29.96 12.36
N GLN A 30 1.28 -29.01 11.51
CA GLN A 30 2.65 -29.01 11.03
C GLN A 30 3.60 -28.40 12.08
N LYS A 31 4.84 -28.88 12.11
CA LYS A 31 5.92 -28.32 12.92
C LYS A 31 6.52 -27.12 12.19
N VAL A 32 6.28 -25.91 12.68
CA VAL A 32 6.60 -24.66 11.98
C VAL A 32 7.61 -23.83 12.74
N ALA A 33 8.59 -23.27 12.01
CA ALA A 33 9.47 -22.20 12.48
C ALA A 33 9.23 -20.91 11.70
N VAL A 34 9.43 -19.78 12.36
CA VAL A 34 9.41 -18.43 11.78
C VAL A 34 10.66 -17.69 12.24
N ALA A 35 11.38 -17.07 11.32
CA ALA A 35 12.50 -16.18 11.68
C ALA A 35 12.17 -14.73 11.26
N GLU A 36 12.42 -13.77 12.17
CA GLU A 36 12.24 -12.33 11.92
C GLU A 36 13.44 -11.57 12.48
N GLU A 37 14.04 -10.69 11.67
CA GLU A 37 15.24 -9.95 12.08
C GLU A 37 14.98 -8.52 12.57
N ARG A 38 13.76 -7.99 12.39
CA ARG A 38 13.46 -6.57 12.65
C ARG A 38 12.26 -6.39 13.57
N TYR A 39 11.06 -6.70 13.09
CA TYR A 39 9.85 -6.51 13.87
C TYR A 39 8.67 -7.33 13.34
N LEU A 40 7.93 -7.92 14.24
CA LEU A 40 6.75 -8.72 13.93
C LEU A 40 5.64 -7.90 13.28
N GLY A 41 4.95 -8.51 12.31
CA GLY A 41 3.92 -7.86 11.51
C GLY A 41 4.45 -7.16 10.25
N GLY A 42 5.79 -7.09 10.09
CA GLY A 42 6.48 -6.59 8.91
C GLY A 42 6.20 -5.11 8.60
N THR A 43 6.41 -4.74 7.34
CA THR A 43 6.25 -3.36 6.84
C THR A 43 4.88 -2.78 7.15
N CYS A 44 3.79 -3.52 6.88
CA CYS A 44 2.43 -3.00 7.03
C CYS A 44 2.13 -2.48 8.44
N VAL A 45 2.53 -3.25 9.48
CA VAL A 45 2.28 -2.88 10.87
C VAL A 45 3.24 -1.78 11.34
N ASN A 46 4.51 -1.85 10.97
CA ASN A 46 5.56 -1.05 11.62
C ASN A 46 5.91 0.24 10.86
N VAL A 47 6.06 0.18 9.55
CA VAL A 47 6.51 1.29 8.69
C VAL A 47 5.72 1.37 7.38
N GLY A 48 4.42 1.08 7.43
CA GLY A 48 3.55 1.05 6.26
C GLY A 48 2.11 1.42 6.58
N CYS A 49 1.18 0.51 6.30
CA CYS A 49 -0.27 0.78 6.28
C CYS A 49 -0.80 1.37 7.60
N VAL A 50 -0.43 0.78 8.74
CA VAL A 50 -0.98 1.19 10.04
C VAL A 50 -0.49 2.58 10.45
N PRO A 51 0.83 2.83 10.59
CA PRO A 51 1.29 4.15 10.99
C PRO A 51 0.94 5.23 9.97
N LYS A 52 0.95 4.91 8.67
CA LYS A 52 0.52 5.82 7.61
C LYS A 52 -0.93 6.24 7.79
N LYS A 53 -1.86 5.29 8.03
CA LYS A 53 -3.28 5.61 8.20
C LYS A 53 -3.53 6.46 9.46
N LEU A 54 -2.78 6.24 10.54
CA LEU A 54 -2.83 7.09 11.73
C LEU A 54 -2.41 8.54 11.41
N PHE A 55 -1.37 8.72 10.58
CA PHE A 55 -0.95 10.05 10.14
C PHE A 55 -1.94 10.69 9.17
N VAL A 56 -2.59 9.91 8.30
CA VAL A 56 -3.69 10.40 7.45
C VAL A 56 -4.81 10.98 8.31
N TYR A 57 -5.27 10.27 9.34
CA TYR A 57 -6.30 10.80 10.24
C TYR A 57 -5.85 12.09 10.94
N ALA A 58 -4.61 12.14 11.42
CA ALA A 58 -4.09 13.35 12.07
C ALA A 58 -4.06 14.55 11.11
N SER A 59 -3.68 14.32 9.85
CA SER A 59 -3.57 15.36 8.83
C SER A 59 -4.92 15.93 8.36
N GLN A 60 -6.04 15.26 8.66
CA GLN A 60 -7.39 15.73 8.31
C GLN A 60 -8.00 16.68 9.36
N PHE A 61 -7.50 16.68 10.60
CA PHE A 61 -8.08 17.49 11.68
C PHE A 61 -8.12 18.99 11.38
N PRO A 62 -7.09 19.63 10.82
CA PRO A 62 -7.12 21.08 10.54
C PRO A 62 -8.28 21.46 9.62
N GLU A 63 -8.55 20.69 8.58
CA GLU A 63 -9.64 20.93 7.64
C GLU A 63 -11.01 20.70 8.30
N LEU A 64 -11.16 19.62 9.08
CA LEU A 64 -12.40 19.33 9.82
C LEU A 64 -12.71 20.42 10.84
N LEU A 65 -11.70 20.93 11.55
CA LEU A 65 -11.86 22.04 12.49
C LEU A 65 -12.23 23.34 11.76
N HIS A 66 -11.66 23.58 10.59
CA HIS A 66 -12.05 24.73 9.76
C HIS A 66 -13.52 24.59 9.30
N ALA A 67 -13.90 23.45 8.77
CA ALA A 67 -15.26 23.17 8.31
C ALA A 67 -16.30 23.29 9.44
N SER A 68 -15.93 22.91 10.67
CA SER A 68 -16.84 22.96 11.83
C SER A 68 -17.40 24.35 12.10
N LYS A 69 -16.70 25.42 11.73
CA LYS A 69 -17.17 26.82 11.87
C LYS A 69 -18.47 27.04 11.10
N GLY A 70 -18.61 26.47 9.91
CA GLY A 70 -19.84 26.56 9.11
C GLY A 70 -21.04 25.84 9.74
N PHE A 71 -20.78 24.92 10.66
CA PHE A 71 -21.80 24.21 11.45
C PHE A 71 -22.07 24.86 12.82
N GLY A 72 -21.54 26.06 13.05
CA GLY A 72 -21.79 26.84 14.25
C GLY A 72 -20.85 26.56 15.43
N TRP A 73 -19.79 25.76 15.25
CA TRP A 73 -18.78 25.58 16.27
C TRP A 73 -17.88 26.81 16.38
N ASN A 74 -17.67 27.29 17.60
CA ASN A 74 -16.77 28.41 17.85
C ASN A 74 -15.35 27.88 17.98
N VAL A 75 -14.57 27.99 16.90
CA VAL A 75 -13.15 27.62 16.84
C VAL A 75 -12.36 28.91 16.53
N PRO A 76 -11.96 29.70 17.54
CA PRO A 76 -11.36 31.01 17.34
C PRO A 76 -10.02 30.92 16.61
N GLU A 77 -9.19 29.93 16.97
CA GLU A 77 -7.90 29.66 16.34
C GLU A 77 -7.75 28.15 16.12
N LEU A 78 -7.06 27.77 15.07
CA LEU A 78 -6.70 26.37 14.86
C LEU A 78 -5.66 25.96 15.90
N PRO A 79 -5.84 24.83 16.58
CA PRO A 79 -4.83 24.33 17.51
C PRO A 79 -3.54 23.98 16.77
N THR A 80 -2.41 24.13 17.44
CA THR A 80 -1.11 23.70 16.93
C THR A 80 -0.95 22.20 17.11
N LEU A 81 -0.30 21.55 16.14
CA LEU A 81 0.06 20.14 16.25
C LEU A 81 1.27 19.97 17.19
N ASP A 82 1.16 19.08 18.16
CA ASP A 82 2.29 18.51 18.87
C ASP A 82 2.73 17.21 18.17
N TRP A 83 3.72 17.33 17.30
CA TRP A 83 4.26 16.21 16.53
C TRP A 83 4.82 15.11 17.42
N ALA A 84 5.51 15.46 18.52
CA ALA A 84 6.09 14.47 19.42
C ALA A 84 5.01 13.59 20.04
N THR A 85 3.89 14.20 20.48
CA THR A 85 2.73 13.45 21.00
C THR A 85 2.13 12.52 19.94
N LEU A 86 1.96 12.97 18.69
CA LEU A 86 1.43 12.11 17.62
C LEU A 86 2.38 10.94 17.31
N ARG A 87 3.67 11.23 17.12
CA ARG A 87 4.71 10.24 16.85
C ARG A 87 4.78 9.18 17.95
N ASP A 88 4.79 9.59 19.21
CA ASP A 88 4.98 8.72 20.35
C ASP A 88 3.73 7.87 20.62
N ASN A 89 2.52 8.42 20.47
CA ASN A 89 1.27 7.67 20.54
C ASN A 89 1.18 6.62 19.43
N LYS A 90 1.51 6.99 18.18
CA LYS A 90 1.61 6.05 17.06
C LYS A 90 2.62 4.93 17.41
N THR A 91 3.79 5.27 17.94
CA THR A 91 4.83 4.28 18.28
C THR A 91 4.36 3.32 19.38
N ALA A 92 3.65 3.83 20.40
CA ALA A 92 3.05 3.01 21.46
C ALA A 92 2.01 2.02 20.90
N GLU A 93 1.16 2.48 19.95
CA GLU A 93 0.18 1.60 19.29
C GLU A 93 0.86 0.51 18.45
N ILE A 94 1.90 0.85 17.68
CA ILE A 94 2.67 -0.15 16.93
C ILE A 94 3.29 -1.20 17.87
N LYS A 95 3.88 -0.76 18.99
CA LYS A 95 4.43 -1.68 19.99
C LYS A 95 3.36 -2.62 20.57
N ARG A 96 2.15 -2.09 20.84
CA ARG A 96 1.01 -2.91 21.27
C ARG A 96 0.65 -3.97 20.22
N LEU A 97 0.62 -3.59 18.95
CA LEU A 97 0.35 -4.51 17.84
C LEU A 97 1.44 -5.58 17.70
N ASN A 98 2.71 -5.24 17.84
CA ASN A 98 3.80 -6.23 17.84
C ASN A 98 3.58 -7.30 18.94
N GLY A 99 3.13 -6.89 20.13
CA GLY A 99 2.76 -7.84 21.20
C GLY A 99 1.61 -8.78 20.80
N ILE A 100 0.62 -8.28 20.04
CA ILE A 100 -0.45 -9.13 19.50
C ILE A 100 0.11 -10.12 18.48
N TYR A 101 0.98 -9.69 17.55
CA TYR A 101 1.59 -10.56 16.56
C TYR A 101 2.46 -11.64 17.21
N ASN A 102 3.21 -11.31 18.28
CA ASN A 102 3.95 -12.30 19.08
C ASN A 102 2.99 -13.36 19.65
N SER A 103 1.93 -12.92 20.33
CA SER A 103 0.91 -13.81 20.88
C SER A 103 0.22 -14.68 19.82
N LEU A 104 0.03 -14.17 18.62
CA LEU A 104 -0.55 -14.93 17.51
C LEU A 104 0.36 -16.07 17.04
N ILE A 105 1.68 -15.87 17.03
CA ILE A 105 2.65 -16.90 16.68
C ILE A 105 2.75 -17.91 17.83
N ASP A 106 2.94 -17.45 19.07
CA ASP A 106 3.06 -18.31 20.26
C ASP A 106 1.82 -19.22 20.41
N ASN A 107 0.61 -18.66 20.32
CA ASN A 107 -0.63 -19.40 20.45
C ASN A 107 -0.87 -20.41 19.30
N SER A 108 -0.21 -20.24 18.15
CA SER A 108 -0.28 -21.21 17.06
C SER A 108 0.61 -22.44 17.27
N GLY A 109 1.58 -22.35 18.19
CA GLY A 109 2.61 -23.37 18.42
C GLY A 109 3.77 -23.32 17.43
N ALA A 110 3.86 -22.29 16.59
CA ALA A 110 5.01 -22.05 15.72
C ALA A 110 6.19 -21.52 16.55
N HIS A 111 7.40 -22.00 16.25
CA HIS A 111 8.62 -21.55 16.92
C HIS A 111 9.14 -20.26 16.31
N LEU A 112 9.21 -19.18 17.06
CA LEU A 112 9.74 -17.89 16.63
C LEU A 112 11.23 -17.78 16.95
N PHE A 113 12.04 -17.48 15.93
CA PHE A 113 13.44 -17.08 16.05
C PHE A 113 13.56 -15.57 15.86
N ASP A 114 14.12 -14.88 16.82
CA ASP A 114 14.52 -13.48 16.70
C ASP A 114 15.93 -13.45 16.08
N GLY A 115 16.01 -13.16 14.79
CA GLY A 115 17.25 -13.13 14.03
C GLY A 115 17.08 -13.31 12.54
N ARG A 116 18.17 -13.02 11.83
CA ARG A 116 18.23 -13.19 10.38
C ARG A 116 18.41 -14.65 10.02
N ALA A 117 17.48 -15.18 9.22
CA ALA A 117 17.63 -16.49 8.63
C ALA A 117 18.21 -16.39 7.20
N THR A 118 19.07 -17.35 6.84
CA THR A 118 19.68 -17.51 5.51
C THR A 118 19.54 -18.94 5.04
N ILE A 119 19.32 -19.13 3.73
CA ILE A 119 19.29 -20.44 3.10
C ILE A 119 20.74 -20.85 2.80
N THR A 120 21.15 -22.01 3.35
CA THR A 120 22.52 -22.51 3.18
C THR A 120 22.63 -23.63 2.15
N GLY A 121 21.50 -24.12 1.67
CA GLY A 121 21.35 -25.14 0.62
C GLY A 121 19.90 -25.62 0.55
N PRO A 122 19.58 -26.55 -0.36
CA PRO A 122 18.26 -27.18 -0.41
C PRO A 122 17.86 -27.75 0.95
N HIS A 123 16.66 -27.42 1.41
CA HIS A 123 16.14 -27.80 2.73
C HIS A 123 16.93 -27.33 3.96
N LEU A 124 17.90 -26.40 3.81
CA LEU A 124 18.77 -25.96 4.91
C LEU A 124 18.60 -24.46 5.16
N VAL A 125 18.28 -24.11 6.41
CA VAL A 125 18.17 -22.72 6.89
C VAL A 125 19.07 -22.56 8.10
N GLU A 126 19.86 -21.49 8.11
CA GLU A 126 20.68 -21.08 9.25
C GLU A 126 20.06 -19.84 9.89
N VAL A 127 19.93 -19.84 11.21
CA VAL A 127 19.55 -18.68 12.01
C VAL A 127 20.29 -18.70 13.33
N ASN A 128 20.86 -17.56 13.74
CA ASN A 128 21.62 -17.40 15.00
C ASN A 128 22.79 -18.40 15.16
N GLY A 129 23.37 -18.89 14.06
CA GLY A 129 24.47 -19.85 14.05
C GLY A 129 24.05 -21.32 14.10
N ASP A 130 22.76 -21.61 14.27
CA ASP A 130 22.21 -22.97 14.22
C ASP A 130 21.63 -23.25 12.81
N THR A 131 21.86 -24.47 12.33
CA THR A 131 21.33 -24.93 11.04
C THR A 131 20.17 -25.90 11.26
N PHE A 132 19.06 -25.68 10.57
CA PHE A 132 17.86 -26.51 10.64
C PHE A 132 17.53 -27.09 9.26
N ARG A 133 16.96 -28.31 9.27
CA ARG A 133 16.41 -28.95 8.08
C ARG A 133 14.91 -28.70 8.01
N ALA A 134 14.45 -28.13 6.90
CA ALA A 134 13.03 -27.88 6.67
C ALA A 134 12.54 -28.63 5.43
N ARG A 135 11.35 -29.23 5.50
CA ARG A 135 10.72 -29.88 4.34
C ARG A 135 10.38 -28.85 3.28
N ALA A 136 9.85 -27.71 3.69
CA ALA A 136 9.59 -26.54 2.84
C ALA A 136 10.16 -25.27 3.52
N ILE A 137 10.77 -24.41 2.72
CA ILE A 137 11.27 -23.10 3.14
C ILE A 137 10.42 -22.05 2.44
N LEU A 138 9.78 -21.16 3.21
CA LEU A 138 9.01 -20.06 2.66
C LEU A 138 9.77 -18.74 2.81
N VAL A 139 10.08 -18.08 1.70
CA VAL A 139 10.62 -16.72 1.68
C VAL A 139 9.47 -15.73 1.63
N ALA A 140 9.26 -14.99 2.72
CA ALA A 140 8.21 -13.98 2.89
C ALA A 140 8.79 -12.65 3.41
N THR A 141 9.95 -12.27 2.89
CA THR A 141 10.77 -11.14 3.33
C THR A 141 10.27 -9.78 2.83
N GLY A 142 9.25 -9.79 1.96
CA GLY A 142 8.60 -8.59 1.48
C GLY A 142 9.45 -7.73 0.54
N GLY A 143 9.19 -6.43 0.53
CA GLY A 143 9.91 -5.44 -0.26
C GLY A 143 10.53 -4.35 0.61
N TRP A 144 11.52 -3.65 0.05
CA TRP A 144 12.23 -2.55 0.69
C TRP A 144 12.14 -1.27 -0.14
N PRO A 145 12.06 -0.07 0.47
CA PRO A 145 12.10 1.18 -0.28
C PRO A 145 13.37 1.30 -1.11
N TYR A 146 13.21 1.82 -2.33
CA TYR A 146 14.32 2.05 -3.24
C TYR A 146 14.60 3.54 -3.37
N ILE A 147 15.85 3.93 -3.10
CA ILE A 147 16.39 5.27 -3.38
C ILE A 147 17.48 5.09 -4.45
N PRO A 148 17.35 5.71 -5.64
CA PRO A 148 18.38 5.63 -6.67
C PRO A 148 19.68 6.28 -6.19
N VAL A 149 20.81 5.80 -6.71
CA VAL A 149 22.12 6.37 -6.40
C VAL A 149 22.40 7.56 -7.32
N PHE A 150 22.58 8.74 -6.75
CA PHE A 150 22.94 9.99 -7.41
C PHE A 150 23.70 10.88 -6.41
N PRO A 151 24.34 11.98 -6.82
CA PRO A 151 25.08 12.87 -5.91
C PRO A 151 24.21 13.37 -4.75
N GLY A 152 24.59 13.04 -3.51
CA GLY A 152 23.88 13.43 -2.29
C GLY A 152 22.66 12.59 -1.96
N SER A 153 22.41 11.46 -2.64
CA SER A 153 21.27 10.58 -2.37
C SER A 153 21.27 10.00 -0.93
N GLU A 154 22.42 9.96 -0.29
CA GLU A 154 22.57 9.55 1.12
C GLU A 154 21.91 10.51 2.12
N HIS A 155 21.54 11.72 1.69
CA HIS A 155 20.81 12.69 2.50
C HIS A 155 19.29 12.54 2.37
N ALA A 156 18.82 11.75 1.43
CA ALA A 156 17.40 11.44 1.28
C ALA A 156 16.95 10.42 2.31
N ILE A 157 15.67 10.49 2.68
CA ILE A 157 15.02 9.50 3.53
C ILE A 157 14.00 8.69 2.72
N SER A 158 13.67 7.50 3.21
CA SER A 158 12.56 6.71 2.69
C SER A 158 11.30 6.86 3.57
N SER A 159 10.23 6.15 3.18
CA SER A 159 9.02 6.06 4.00
C SER A 159 9.27 5.47 5.39
N ASN A 160 10.34 4.67 5.56
CA ASN A 160 10.66 4.08 6.85
C ASN A 160 11.07 5.13 7.88
N GLU A 161 11.99 6.03 7.50
CA GLU A 161 12.49 7.10 8.37
C GLU A 161 11.44 8.15 8.65
N MET A 162 10.53 8.40 7.69
CA MET A 162 9.44 9.38 7.82
C MET A 162 8.59 9.16 9.08
N PHE A 163 8.39 7.92 9.49
CA PHE A 163 7.59 7.60 10.67
C PHE A 163 8.26 7.94 12.02
N PHE A 164 9.54 8.28 12.01
CA PHE A 164 10.35 8.49 13.21
C PHE A 164 11.07 9.84 13.24
N LEU A 165 10.65 10.81 12.42
CA LEU A 165 11.23 12.15 12.45
C LEU A 165 11.14 12.75 13.86
N ASP A 166 12.20 13.37 14.32
CA ASP A 166 12.23 14.05 15.63
C ASP A 166 11.30 15.27 15.64
N SER A 167 11.25 16.00 14.53
CA SER A 167 10.38 17.15 14.30
C SER A 167 9.92 17.19 12.84
N LEU A 168 8.77 17.81 12.58
CA LEU A 168 8.37 18.12 11.21
C LEU A 168 9.24 19.25 10.66
N PRO A 169 9.66 19.17 9.39
CA PRO A 169 10.37 20.26 8.73
C PRO A 169 9.43 21.41 8.36
N GLU A 170 9.97 22.60 8.09
CA GLU A 170 9.19 23.69 7.51
C GLU A 170 8.81 23.37 6.06
N THR A 171 9.74 22.79 5.27
CA THR A 171 9.54 22.42 3.86
C THR A 171 9.98 21.00 3.62
N ALA A 172 9.18 20.24 2.88
CA ALA A 172 9.46 18.87 2.48
C ALA A 172 9.34 18.68 0.95
N LEU A 173 10.34 18.03 0.36
CA LEU A 173 10.28 17.55 -1.01
C LEU A 173 9.97 16.05 -0.98
N VAL A 174 8.86 15.64 -1.61
CA VAL A 174 8.46 14.25 -1.78
C VAL A 174 8.72 13.85 -3.22
N VAL A 175 9.57 12.86 -3.45
CA VAL A 175 9.99 12.43 -4.80
C VAL A 175 9.32 11.11 -5.16
N GLY A 176 8.49 11.12 -6.20
CA GLY A 176 7.75 9.97 -6.69
C GLY A 176 6.38 10.35 -7.24
N GLY A 177 5.77 9.46 -8.02
CA GLY A 177 4.42 9.67 -8.59
C GLY A 177 3.46 8.53 -8.26
N GLY A 178 3.87 7.57 -7.43
CA GLY A 178 3.07 6.45 -6.96
C GLY A 178 2.29 6.76 -5.68
N TYR A 179 1.54 5.76 -5.20
CA TYR A 179 0.65 5.91 -4.05
C TYR A 179 1.36 6.37 -2.78
N ILE A 180 2.58 5.86 -2.51
CA ILE A 180 3.35 6.27 -1.32
C ILE A 180 3.67 7.77 -1.36
N ALA A 181 4.11 8.26 -2.53
CA ALA A 181 4.47 9.67 -2.68
C ALA A 181 3.26 10.60 -2.47
N VAL A 182 2.12 10.30 -3.12
CA VAL A 182 0.92 11.15 -3.00
C VAL A 182 0.31 11.09 -1.60
N GLU A 183 0.38 9.94 -0.93
CA GLU A 183 -0.08 9.80 0.46
C GLU A 183 0.76 10.64 1.42
N PHE A 184 2.09 10.54 1.36
CA PHE A 184 2.96 11.33 2.24
C PHE A 184 2.94 12.83 1.91
N ALA A 185 2.79 13.20 0.64
CA ALA A 185 2.61 14.60 0.29
C ALA A 185 1.31 15.16 0.90
N GLY A 186 0.21 14.43 0.84
CA GLY A 186 -1.04 14.82 1.49
C GLY A 186 -0.92 14.87 3.01
N ILE A 187 -0.26 13.89 3.64
CA ILE A 187 -0.03 13.84 5.09
C ILE A 187 0.79 15.07 5.55
N LEU A 188 1.94 15.30 4.94
CA LEU A 188 2.83 16.40 5.32
C LEU A 188 2.14 17.75 5.18
N ASN A 189 1.49 17.98 4.03
CA ASN A 189 0.72 19.19 3.78
C ASN A 189 -0.40 19.39 4.81
N GLY A 190 -1.19 18.34 5.11
CA GLY A 190 -2.27 18.42 6.09
C GLY A 190 -1.79 18.60 7.54
N LEU A 191 -0.53 18.25 7.84
CA LEU A 191 0.14 18.53 9.12
C LEU A 191 0.81 19.91 9.16
N GLY A 192 0.69 20.73 8.10
CA GLY A 192 1.16 22.11 8.06
C GLY A 192 2.58 22.30 7.50
N VAL A 193 3.15 21.28 6.86
CA VAL A 193 4.47 21.37 6.18
C VAL A 193 4.26 21.93 4.77
N ASP A 194 5.09 22.92 4.37
CA ASP A 194 5.15 23.34 2.96
C ASP A 194 5.68 22.20 2.11
N THR A 195 4.78 21.63 1.26
CA THR A 195 5.03 20.35 0.64
C THR A 195 5.08 20.43 -0.88
N HIS A 196 6.19 19.97 -1.44
CA HIS A 196 6.44 19.89 -2.87
C HIS A 196 6.54 18.43 -3.31
N LEU A 197 5.71 18.03 -4.28
CA LEU A 197 5.73 16.70 -4.89
C LEU A 197 6.47 16.76 -6.23
N ILE A 198 7.60 16.07 -6.32
CA ILE A 198 8.48 16.05 -7.50
C ILE A 198 8.29 14.72 -8.23
N TYR A 199 7.95 14.78 -9.51
CA TYR A 199 7.79 13.58 -10.31
C TYR A 199 8.31 13.74 -11.74
N ARG A 200 9.14 12.78 -12.18
CA ARG A 200 9.75 12.79 -13.52
C ARG A 200 8.77 12.56 -14.66
N GLY A 201 7.62 11.95 -14.40
CA GLY A 201 6.59 11.67 -15.38
C GLY A 201 5.56 12.78 -15.50
N PRO A 202 4.73 12.75 -16.55
CA PRO A 202 3.68 13.74 -16.79
C PRO A 202 2.44 13.54 -15.93
N ASN A 203 2.24 12.35 -15.32
CA ASN A 203 1.00 12.01 -14.63
C ASN A 203 1.26 11.22 -13.37
N LEU A 204 0.68 11.63 -12.24
CA LEU A 204 0.66 10.88 -11.00
C LEU A 204 -0.18 9.60 -11.16
N LEU A 205 0.07 8.62 -10.28
CA LEU A 205 -0.74 7.41 -10.14
C LEU A 205 -1.01 6.71 -11.49
N LYS A 206 0.03 6.53 -12.31
CA LYS A 206 -0.06 6.05 -13.70
C LYS A 206 -0.73 4.67 -13.88
N SER A 207 -0.81 3.86 -12.80
CA SER A 207 -1.47 2.54 -12.78
C SER A 207 -2.95 2.61 -12.41
N PHE A 208 -3.51 3.80 -12.26
CA PHE A 208 -4.91 4.04 -11.95
C PHE A 208 -5.61 4.70 -13.14
N ASP A 209 -6.94 4.69 -13.13
CA ASP A 209 -7.74 5.39 -14.13
C ASP A 209 -7.28 6.85 -14.27
N ARG A 210 -7.06 7.28 -15.51
CA ARG A 210 -6.46 8.58 -15.82
C ARG A 210 -7.28 9.76 -15.29
N GLU A 211 -8.59 9.73 -15.47
CA GLU A 211 -9.47 10.80 -15.00
C GLU A 211 -9.46 10.87 -13.46
N MET A 212 -9.47 9.73 -12.79
CA MET A 212 -9.39 9.67 -11.33
C MET A 212 -8.05 10.20 -10.81
N SER A 213 -6.95 9.87 -11.48
CA SER A 213 -5.61 10.37 -11.15
C SER A 213 -5.51 11.89 -11.31
N GLU A 214 -6.12 12.46 -12.35
CA GLU A 214 -6.21 13.91 -12.53
C GLU A 214 -7.05 14.58 -11.42
N LYS A 215 -8.16 13.97 -10.99
CA LYS A 215 -8.98 14.47 -9.88
C LYS A 215 -8.22 14.48 -8.55
N VAL A 216 -7.42 13.45 -8.29
CA VAL A 216 -6.51 13.43 -7.12
C VAL A 216 -5.52 14.60 -7.20
N LYS A 217 -4.86 14.79 -8.35
CA LYS A 217 -3.90 15.88 -8.55
C LYS A 217 -4.55 17.26 -8.35
N GLU A 218 -5.71 17.50 -8.96
CA GLU A 218 -6.49 18.73 -8.80
C GLU A 218 -6.80 19.01 -7.33
N GLY A 219 -7.27 17.99 -6.59
CA GLY A 219 -7.59 18.11 -5.18
C GLY A 219 -6.37 18.39 -4.30
N MET A 220 -5.23 17.72 -4.56
CA MET A 220 -3.98 17.97 -3.84
C MET A 220 -3.49 19.41 -4.03
N ILE A 221 -3.55 19.93 -5.26
CA ILE A 221 -3.18 21.33 -5.56
C ILE A 221 -4.13 22.28 -4.83
N ALA A 222 -5.43 22.03 -4.85
CA ALA A 222 -6.42 22.85 -4.16
C ALA A 222 -6.21 22.89 -2.64
N LYS A 223 -5.62 21.82 -2.06
CA LYS A 223 -5.25 21.73 -0.64
C LYS A 223 -3.87 22.34 -0.32
N GLY A 224 -3.11 22.80 -1.31
CA GLY A 224 -1.85 23.52 -1.10
C GLY A 224 -0.58 22.74 -1.43
N VAL A 225 -0.65 21.51 -1.90
CA VAL A 225 0.52 20.76 -2.36
C VAL A 225 1.03 21.37 -3.69
N THR A 226 2.30 21.75 -3.75
CA THR A 226 2.94 22.19 -4.99
C THR A 226 3.45 20.97 -5.76
N ILE A 227 3.00 20.78 -7.00
CA ILE A 227 3.34 19.60 -7.80
C ILE A 227 4.21 19.98 -8.98
N HIS A 228 5.39 19.36 -9.09
CA HIS A 228 6.37 19.54 -10.16
C HIS A 228 6.44 18.27 -11.00
N LEU A 229 5.72 18.25 -12.13
CA LEU A 229 5.77 17.16 -13.10
C LEU A 229 6.92 17.36 -14.10
N ASN A 230 7.34 16.26 -14.75
CA ASN A 230 8.47 16.24 -15.68
C ASN A 230 9.77 16.82 -15.07
N THR A 231 9.94 16.61 -13.76
CA THR A 231 11.04 17.16 -12.97
C THR A 231 11.71 16.04 -12.18
N GLU A 232 13.03 16.04 -12.16
CA GLU A 232 13.86 15.08 -11.41
C GLU A 232 14.80 15.81 -10.46
N VAL A 233 15.13 15.16 -9.34
CA VAL A 233 16.22 15.59 -8.47
C VAL A 233 17.53 15.11 -9.07
N SER A 234 18.48 16.02 -9.29
CA SER A 234 19.79 15.71 -9.85
C SER A 234 20.91 15.68 -8.79
N GLU A 235 20.78 16.45 -7.71
CA GLU A 235 21.75 16.51 -6.62
C GLU A 235 21.07 16.97 -5.33
N ILE A 236 21.56 16.47 -4.18
CA ILE A 236 21.21 16.97 -2.85
C ILE A 236 22.50 17.37 -2.13
N VAL A 237 22.57 18.60 -1.65
CA VAL A 237 23.71 19.12 -0.90
C VAL A 237 23.26 19.51 0.49
N LYS A 238 23.95 19.00 1.52
CA LYS A 238 23.73 19.39 2.90
C LYS A 238 24.26 20.81 3.14
N THR A 239 23.44 21.65 3.77
CA THR A 239 23.77 23.03 4.14
C THR A 239 23.67 23.21 5.66
N ASP A 240 24.04 24.38 6.16
CA ASP A 240 23.92 24.70 7.60
C ASP A 240 22.45 24.76 8.05
N SER A 241 21.50 25.05 7.13
CA SER A 241 20.08 25.23 7.42
C SER A 241 19.18 24.06 6.94
N GLY A 242 19.75 23.02 6.35
CA GLY A 242 18.97 21.89 5.81
C GLY A 242 19.60 21.28 4.56
N LEU A 243 18.80 21.10 3.53
CA LEU A 243 19.19 20.50 2.26
C LEU A 243 18.95 21.48 1.12
N ARG A 244 19.92 21.65 0.21
CA ARG A 244 19.72 22.27 -1.09
C ARG A 244 19.57 21.19 -2.15
N VAL A 245 18.50 21.26 -2.93
CA VAL A 245 18.12 20.25 -3.90
C VAL A 245 18.11 20.85 -5.31
N ALA A 246 18.97 20.34 -6.17
CA ALA A 246 19.01 20.73 -7.57
C ALA A 246 17.96 19.94 -8.36
N LEU A 247 17.13 20.66 -9.13
CA LEU A 247 16.02 20.12 -9.91
C LEU A 247 16.26 20.32 -11.40
N THR A 248 15.89 19.33 -12.22
CA THR A 248 16.01 19.44 -13.66
C THR A 248 14.98 20.45 -14.21
N GLY A 249 15.46 21.48 -14.92
CA GLY A 249 14.59 22.47 -15.57
C GLY A 249 13.84 23.40 -14.62
N GLN A 250 14.19 23.41 -13.34
CA GLN A 250 13.63 24.26 -12.30
C GLN A 250 14.77 24.90 -11.48
N PRO A 251 14.53 26.01 -10.78
CA PRO A 251 15.47 26.52 -9.79
C PRO A 251 15.71 25.52 -8.66
N ASP A 252 16.90 25.57 -8.05
CA ASP A 252 17.20 24.82 -6.84
C ASP A 252 16.23 25.18 -5.71
N MET A 253 15.93 24.22 -4.85
CA MET A 253 15.03 24.40 -3.71
C MET A 253 15.75 24.07 -2.40
N ASP A 254 15.43 24.80 -1.35
CA ASP A 254 15.84 24.46 0.01
C ASP A 254 14.73 23.62 0.67
N ALA A 255 15.12 22.58 1.41
CA ALA A 255 14.20 21.69 2.11
C ALA A 255 14.76 21.21 3.45
N GLY A 256 13.89 20.94 4.41
CA GLY A 256 14.27 20.28 5.64
C GLY A 256 14.46 18.76 5.46
N ILE A 257 13.65 18.15 4.58
CA ILE A 257 13.77 16.72 4.19
C ILE A 257 13.53 16.53 2.69
N VAL A 258 14.12 15.45 2.16
CA VAL A 258 13.81 14.91 0.83
C VAL A 258 13.39 13.46 1.01
N LEU A 259 12.08 13.18 0.85
CA LEU A 259 11.49 11.86 0.98
C LEU A 259 11.41 11.18 -0.40
N TYR A 260 12.15 10.09 -0.58
CA TYR A 260 12.08 9.28 -1.79
C TYR A 260 11.02 8.19 -1.67
N ALA A 261 10.07 8.19 -2.58
CA ALA A 261 9.00 7.20 -2.71
C ALA A 261 8.86 6.76 -4.19
N THR A 262 10.00 6.39 -4.79
CA THR A 262 10.14 6.10 -6.24
C THR A 262 9.93 4.62 -6.58
N GLY A 263 9.68 3.78 -5.59
CA GLY A 263 9.41 2.35 -5.74
C GLY A 263 9.89 1.52 -4.57
N ARG A 264 9.65 0.22 -4.69
CA ARG A 264 10.09 -0.80 -3.73
C ARG A 264 10.73 -1.94 -4.52
N GLU A 265 11.78 -2.53 -3.99
CA GLU A 265 12.46 -3.69 -4.53
C GLU A 265 12.23 -4.90 -3.63
N ALA A 266 12.26 -6.10 -4.20
CA ALA A 266 12.15 -7.34 -3.44
C ALA A 266 13.31 -7.46 -2.44
N ASN A 267 13.00 -7.77 -1.18
CA ASN A 267 14.01 -7.89 -0.13
C ASN A 267 14.66 -9.28 -0.15
N THR A 268 15.54 -9.51 -1.12
CA THR A 268 16.19 -10.80 -1.39
C THR A 268 17.70 -10.81 -1.12
N ALA A 269 18.28 -9.65 -0.79
CA ALA A 269 19.71 -9.52 -0.57
C ALA A 269 20.21 -10.40 0.60
N ASN A 270 21.32 -11.12 0.37
CA ASN A 270 21.99 -11.95 1.37
C ASN A 270 21.08 -13.01 2.05
N LEU A 271 20.10 -13.56 1.32
CA LEU A 271 19.27 -14.67 1.78
C LEU A 271 19.87 -16.05 1.47
N GLY A 272 20.97 -16.12 0.71
CA GLY A 272 21.62 -17.37 0.31
C GLY A 272 20.90 -18.09 -0.85
N LEU A 273 20.05 -17.38 -1.60
CA LEU A 273 19.29 -17.94 -2.73
C LEU A 273 20.19 -18.49 -3.84
N GLU A 274 21.40 -17.95 -3.99
CA GLU A 274 22.42 -18.42 -4.92
C GLU A 274 22.96 -19.84 -4.62
N LYS A 275 22.63 -20.38 -3.45
CA LYS A 275 22.97 -21.77 -3.03
C LYS A 275 21.88 -22.77 -3.39
N THR A 276 20.84 -22.32 -4.08
CA THR A 276 19.65 -23.08 -4.48
C THR A 276 19.43 -22.97 -5.98
N ALA A 277 18.42 -23.65 -6.50
CA ALA A 277 17.98 -23.51 -7.89
C ALA A 277 17.02 -22.33 -8.12
N VAL A 278 16.80 -21.48 -7.14
CA VAL A 278 15.88 -20.32 -7.25
C VAL A 278 16.30 -19.39 -8.38
N VAL A 279 15.33 -19.01 -9.23
CA VAL A 279 15.52 -18.07 -10.33
C VAL A 279 15.05 -16.69 -9.89
N MET A 280 15.92 -15.70 -10.13
CA MET A 280 15.62 -14.30 -9.85
C MET A 280 15.02 -13.62 -11.08
N GLY A 281 13.94 -12.88 -10.87
CA GLY A 281 13.28 -12.06 -11.87
C GLY A 281 13.88 -10.67 -11.99
N LYS A 282 13.20 -9.80 -12.72
CA LYS A 282 13.51 -8.37 -12.75
C LYS A 282 13.31 -7.77 -11.35
N ASN A 283 14.04 -6.68 -11.04
CA ASN A 283 13.94 -5.99 -9.73
C ASN A 283 14.29 -6.87 -8.52
N GLY A 284 15.06 -7.97 -8.71
CA GLY A 284 15.47 -8.86 -7.64
C GLY A 284 14.34 -9.71 -7.04
N SER A 285 13.19 -9.80 -7.70
CA SER A 285 12.07 -10.65 -7.26
C SER A 285 12.37 -12.14 -7.43
N ILE A 286 11.69 -12.98 -6.66
CA ILE A 286 11.76 -14.44 -6.78
C ILE A 286 10.70 -14.91 -7.78
N VAL A 287 11.14 -15.70 -8.79
CA VAL A 287 10.23 -16.30 -9.76
C VAL A 287 9.58 -17.54 -9.16
N VAL A 288 8.23 -17.58 -9.18
CA VAL A 288 7.43 -18.69 -8.69
C VAL A 288 6.34 -19.08 -9.68
N ASP A 289 5.90 -20.33 -9.61
CA ASP A 289 4.71 -20.84 -10.31
C ASP A 289 3.39 -20.38 -9.62
N ASP A 290 2.26 -20.94 -10.07
CA ASP A 290 0.94 -20.61 -9.51
C ASP A 290 0.71 -21.20 -8.10
N ASN A 291 1.54 -22.14 -7.67
CA ASN A 291 1.55 -22.72 -6.34
C ASN A 291 2.61 -22.09 -5.42
N PHE A 292 3.22 -20.97 -5.84
CA PHE A 292 4.28 -20.26 -5.14
C PHE A 292 5.58 -21.07 -4.97
N CYS A 293 5.76 -22.17 -5.73
CA CYS A 293 6.98 -22.95 -5.78
C CYS A 293 8.01 -22.27 -6.69
N THR A 294 9.27 -22.22 -6.26
CA THR A 294 10.38 -21.77 -7.10
C THR A 294 10.91 -22.92 -7.96
N ALA A 295 11.97 -22.67 -8.75
CA ALA A 295 12.67 -23.74 -9.46
C ALA A 295 13.40 -24.73 -8.51
N ASP A 296 13.61 -24.35 -7.24
CA ASP A 296 14.01 -25.27 -6.18
C ASP A 296 12.78 -25.78 -5.44
N SER A 297 12.48 -27.08 -5.54
CA SER A 297 11.27 -27.67 -4.97
C SER A 297 11.17 -27.60 -3.44
N SER A 298 12.25 -27.25 -2.75
CA SER A 298 12.26 -27.03 -1.31
C SER A 298 11.94 -25.59 -0.92
N VAL A 299 11.95 -24.62 -1.89
CA VAL A 299 11.83 -23.18 -1.64
C VAL A 299 10.57 -22.63 -2.29
N TYR A 300 9.79 -21.94 -1.50
CA TYR A 300 8.57 -21.22 -1.86
C TYR A 300 8.74 -19.73 -1.57
N ALA A 301 7.99 -18.87 -2.27
CA ALA A 301 8.00 -17.44 -1.97
C ALA A 301 6.62 -16.83 -2.21
N LEU A 302 6.26 -15.77 -1.43
CA LEU A 302 5.01 -15.04 -1.58
C LEU A 302 5.09 -13.59 -1.05
N GLY A 303 4.11 -12.80 -1.37
CA GLY A 303 4.03 -11.38 -1.02
C GLY A 303 4.94 -10.52 -1.87
N ASP A 304 5.34 -9.34 -1.37
CA ASP A 304 6.09 -8.35 -2.16
C ASP A 304 7.39 -8.90 -2.78
N VAL A 305 7.97 -9.96 -2.19
CA VAL A 305 9.22 -10.58 -2.67
C VAL A 305 9.09 -11.25 -4.05
N ILE A 306 7.86 -11.60 -4.48
CA ILE A 306 7.59 -12.14 -5.81
C ILE A 306 7.15 -11.09 -6.84
N ASP A 307 6.95 -9.83 -6.41
CA ASP A 307 6.64 -8.65 -7.23
C ASP A 307 5.43 -8.83 -8.18
N ARG A 308 4.36 -9.53 -7.70
CA ARG A 308 3.08 -9.63 -8.43
C ARG A 308 2.16 -8.47 -8.07
N VAL A 309 1.57 -8.48 -6.88
CA VAL A 309 0.71 -7.41 -6.36
C VAL A 309 1.10 -7.10 -4.92
N GLN A 310 1.72 -5.95 -4.70
CA GLN A 310 2.31 -5.55 -3.41
C GLN A 310 1.25 -4.98 -2.46
N LEU A 311 0.30 -5.83 -2.03
CA LEU A 311 -0.78 -5.49 -1.09
C LEU A 311 -0.85 -6.50 0.05
N THR A 312 -1.01 -6.00 1.28
CA THR A 312 -1.15 -6.83 2.49
C THR A 312 -2.23 -7.92 2.36
N PRO A 313 -3.48 -7.62 1.90
CA PRO A 313 -4.51 -8.65 1.72
C PRO A 313 -4.12 -9.72 0.69
N VAL A 314 -3.38 -9.35 -0.35
CA VAL A 314 -2.90 -10.28 -1.37
C VAL A 314 -1.89 -11.25 -0.78
N ALA A 315 -0.87 -10.78 -0.08
CA ALA A 315 0.11 -11.63 0.60
C ALA A 315 -0.55 -12.60 1.60
N ILE A 316 -1.62 -12.16 2.28
CA ILE A 316 -2.42 -13.01 3.17
C ILE A 316 -3.16 -14.10 2.38
N GLN A 317 -3.75 -13.77 1.24
CA GLN A 317 -4.46 -14.72 0.37
C GLN A 317 -3.49 -15.73 -0.25
N GLU A 318 -2.33 -15.26 -0.75
CA GLU A 318 -1.27 -16.12 -1.27
C GLU A 318 -0.81 -17.13 -0.22
N ALA A 319 -0.65 -16.70 1.04
CA ALA A 319 -0.30 -17.59 2.14
C ALA A 319 -1.36 -18.68 2.39
N MET A 320 -2.66 -18.34 2.23
CA MET A 320 -3.73 -19.33 2.34
C MET A 320 -3.68 -20.36 1.21
N VAL A 321 -3.44 -19.93 -0.03
CA VAL A 321 -3.29 -20.81 -1.19
C VAL A 321 -2.08 -21.73 -1.03
N LEU A 322 -0.92 -21.16 -0.64
CA LEU A 322 0.29 -21.96 -0.42
C LEU A 322 0.09 -23.03 0.67
N VAL A 323 -0.50 -22.66 1.80
CA VAL A 323 -0.74 -23.61 2.90
C VAL A 323 -1.74 -24.67 2.53
N ASP A 324 -2.73 -24.35 1.70
CA ASP A 324 -3.66 -25.34 1.17
C ASP A 324 -2.97 -26.29 0.19
N HIS A 325 -2.10 -25.76 -0.69
CA HIS A 325 -1.30 -26.57 -1.60
C HIS A 325 -0.37 -27.55 -0.85
N LEU A 326 0.32 -27.09 0.19
CA LEU A 326 1.29 -27.91 0.93
C LEU A 326 0.64 -28.90 1.89
N TYR A 327 -0.45 -28.54 2.54
CA TYR A 327 -1.01 -29.24 3.70
C TYR A 327 -2.53 -29.40 3.65
N GLY A 328 -3.18 -29.06 2.56
CA GLY A 328 -4.62 -29.21 2.32
C GLY A 328 -4.92 -30.14 1.17
N ASP A 329 -5.99 -29.86 0.46
CA ASP A 329 -6.41 -30.58 -0.75
C ASP A 329 -5.93 -29.91 -2.05
N GLY A 330 -5.27 -28.75 -1.95
CA GLY A 330 -4.71 -28.01 -3.08
C GLY A 330 -5.76 -27.36 -3.98
N ALA A 331 -6.99 -27.18 -3.50
CA ALA A 331 -8.08 -26.60 -4.29
C ALA A 331 -8.12 -25.07 -4.28
N ALA A 332 -7.44 -24.42 -3.31
CA ALA A 332 -7.44 -22.97 -3.19
C ALA A 332 -6.66 -22.33 -4.34
N VAL A 333 -7.24 -21.29 -4.92
CA VAL A 333 -6.59 -20.46 -5.96
C VAL A 333 -6.75 -18.99 -5.63
N ILE A 334 -5.82 -18.17 -6.09
CA ILE A 334 -5.94 -16.71 -6.01
C ILE A 334 -6.28 -16.15 -7.38
N ASP A 335 -7.27 -15.26 -7.40
CA ASP A 335 -7.61 -14.46 -8.58
C ASP A 335 -7.10 -13.03 -8.36
N TYR A 336 -6.13 -12.63 -9.16
CA TYR A 336 -5.53 -11.29 -9.11
C TYR A 336 -6.33 -10.24 -9.88
N THR A 337 -7.46 -10.62 -10.52
CA THR A 337 -8.28 -9.68 -11.26
C THR A 337 -9.23 -8.91 -10.33
N GLY A 338 -9.41 -7.64 -10.60
CA GLY A 338 -10.40 -6.82 -9.89
C GLY A 338 -10.15 -6.70 -8.38
N ILE A 339 -8.89 -6.63 -7.95
CA ILE A 339 -8.54 -6.42 -6.54
C ILE A 339 -8.90 -4.99 -6.14
N PRO A 340 -9.80 -4.78 -5.15
CA PRO A 340 -10.08 -3.45 -4.65
C PRO A 340 -8.83 -2.81 -4.07
N THR A 341 -8.55 -1.58 -4.48
CA THR A 341 -7.35 -0.85 -4.07
C THR A 341 -7.72 0.58 -3.68
N ALA A 342 -7.05 1.12 -2.67
CA ALA A 342 -7.20 2.51 -2.28
C ALA A 342 -5.85 3.21 -2.14
N VAL A 343 -5.84 4.50 -2.44
CA VAL A 343 -4.76 5.43 -2.14
C VAL A 343 -5.31 6.41 -1.11
N PHE A 344 -4.71 6.42 0.07
CA PHE A 344 -5.15 7.26 1.19
C PHE A 344 -4.54 8.66 1.13
N CYS A 345 -4.58 9.24 -0.07
CA CYS A 345 -4.24 10.64 -0.30
C CYS A 345 -5.42 11.56 0.07
N GLN A 346 -5.27 12.85 -0.18
CA GLN A 346 -6.30 13.85 0.09
C GLN A 346 -6.49 14.72 -1.17
N PRO A 347 -7.58 14.41 -1.92
CA PRO A 347 -8.70 13.49 -1.67
C PRO A 347 -8.33 12.01 -1.83
N GLU A 348 -9.05 11.12 -1.10
CA GLU A 348 -8.85 9.66 -1.16
C GLU A 348 -9.28 9.10 -2.53
N LEU A 349 -8.56 8.10 -3.03
CA LEU A 349 -8.90 7.37 -4.25
C LEU A 349 -9.20 5.91 -3.92
N GLY A 350 -10.35 5.42 -4.34
CA GLY A 350 -10.70 3.99 -4.33
C GLY A 350 -10.97 3.48 -5.74
N THR A 351 -10.56 2.26 -6.04
CA THR A 351 -10.73 1.63 -7.36
C THR A 351 -10.92 0.14 -7.26
N VAL A 352 -11.71 -0.42 -8.17
CA VAL A 352 -11.83 -1.86 -8.41
C VAL A 352 -12.16 -2.12 -9.87
N GLY A 353 -11.52 -3.13 -10.47
CA GLY A 353 -11.67 -3.44 -11.89
C GLY A 353 -10.84 -2.53 -12.80
N LEU A 354 -11.21 -2.44 -14.06
CA LEU A 354 -10.44 -1.79 -15.12
C LEU A 354 -10.70 -0.28 -15.19
N GLY A 355 -9.63 0.48 -15.37
CA GLY A 355 -9.73 1.88 -15.81
C GLY A 355 -10.29 2.00 -17.23
N GLU A 356 -10.75 3.18 -17.62
CA GLU A 356 -11.36 3.38 -18.94
C GLU A 356 -10.42 3.02 -20.09
N GLU A 357 -9.14 3.41 -20.01
CA GLU A 357 -8.16 3.14 -21.08
C GLU A 357 -7.91 1.63 -21.23
N GLU A 358 -7.78 0.91 -20.12
CA GLU A 358 -7.62 -0.55 -20.10
C GLU A 358 -8.87 -1.23 -20.66
N ALA A 359 -10.06 -0.82 -20.19
CA ALA A 359 -11.32 -1.36 -20.66
C ALA A 359 -11.51 -1.16 -22.16
N ARG A 360 -11.13 0.00 -22.72
CA ARG A 360 -11.19 0.25 -24.18
C ARG A 360 -10.20 -0.60 -24.97
N ALA A 361 -9.10 -1.03 -24.35
CA ALA A 361 -8.13 -1.91 -25.01
C ALA A 361 -8.59 -3.39 -25.01
N GLU A 362 -9.37 -3.80 -24.02
CA GLU A 362 -9.77 -5.20 -23.82
C GLU A 362 -11.19 -5.50 -24.36
N TYR A 363 -12.10 -4.53 -24.34
CA TYR A 363 -13.51 -4.69 -24.69
C TYR A 363 -13.88 -3.94 -25.97
N CYS A 364 -14.71 -4.56 -26.82
CA CYS A 364 -15.10 -3.99 -28.11
C CYS A 364 -15.98 -2.74 -27.98
N ASP A 365 -16.84 -2.70 -26.96
CA ASP A 365 -17.81 -1.61 -26.76
C ASP A 365 -18.06 -1.42 -25.27
N ILE A 366 -17.74 -0.23 -24.77
CA ILE A 366 -17.94 0.15 -23.37
C ILE A 366 -18.72 1.45 -23.25
N SER A 367 -19.42 1.61 -22.14
CA SER A 367 -20.00 2.86 -21.70
C SER A 367 -19.35 3.33 -20.41
N VAL A 368 -19.20 4.64 -20.30
CA VAL A 368 -18.67 5.29 -19.09
C VAL A 368 -19.73 6.19 -18.50
N TYR A 369 -19.93 6.06 -17.18
CA TYR A 369 -20.82 6.90 -16.39
C TYR A 369 -19.99 7.63 -15.35
N THR A 370 -20.18 8.93 -15.21
CA THR A 370 -19.46 9.76 -14.23
C THR A 370 -20.42 10.68 -13.50
N SER A 371 -20.17 10.88 -12.22
CA SER A 371 -20.83 11.90 -11.40
C SER A 371 -19.74 12.70 -10.68
N ASP A 372 -19.88 14.03 -10.67
CA ASP A 372 -18.94 14.93 -9.99
C ASP A 372 -19.76 15.99 -9.24
N PHE A 373 -19.68 15.99 -7.92
CA PHE A 373 -20.52 16.83 -7.08
C PHE A 373 -19.80 17.33 -5.82
N LYS A 374 -20.34 18.38 -5.22
CA LYS A 374 -19.88 18.92 -3.96
C LYS A 374 -20.55 18.15 -2.79
N PRO A 375 -19.80 17.48 -1.90
CA PRO A 375 -20.40 16.75 -0.77
C PRO A 375 -21.06 17.69 0.23
N MET A 376 -22.08 17.19 0.95
CA MET A 376 -22.88 17.99 1.88
C MET A 376 -22.05 18.66 2.97
N LEU A 377 -21.01 17.98 3.48
CA LEU A 377 -20.10 18.55 4.48
C LEU A 377 -19.51 19.89 4.00
N GLN A 378 -19.17 19.98 2.74
CA GLN A 378 -18.54 21.16 2.15
C GLN A 378 -19.52 22.30 1.86
N THR A 379 -20.83 22.02 1.83
CA THR A 379 -21.86 23.07 1.57
C THR A 379 -21.92 24.09 2.70
N LEU A 380 -21.81 23.66 3.94
CA LEU A 380 -21.72 24.52 5.12
C LEU A 380 -20.28 24.73 5.58
N GLY A 381 -19.41 23.73 5.40
CA GLY A 381 -18.00 23.78 5.79
C GLY A 381 -17.16 24.78 5.00
N GLY A 382 -17.66 25.27 3.86
CA GLY A 382 -16.98 26.29 3.06
C GLY A 382 -15.80 25.79 2.22
N GLY A 383 -15.50 24.49 2.24
CA GLY A 383 -14.43 23.90 1.46
C GLY A 383 -14.77 23.74 -0.03
N THR A 384 -13.77 23.35 -0.79
CA THR A 384 -13.83 23.19 -2.26
C THR A 384 -13.81 21.74 -2.71
N ASP A 385 -13.73 20.77 -1.78
CA ASP A 385 -13.65 19.36 -2.12
C ASP A 385 -14.85 18.91 -2.95
N ARG A 386 -14.55 18.01 -3.86
CA ARG A 386 -15.53 17.35 -4.72
C ARG A 386 -15.40 15.84 -4.58
N ILE A 387 -16.51 15.16 -4.84
CA ILE A 387 -16.53 13.71 -5.01
C ILE A 387 -16.73 13.43 -6.49
N THR A 388 -15.86 12.63 -7.07
CA THR A 388 -15.99 12.14 -8.45
C THR A 388 -16.13 10.62 -8.40
N MET A 389 -17.16 10.10 -9.07
CA MET A 389 -17.43 8.67 -9.19
C MET A 389 -17.52 8.27 -10.66
N LYS A 390 -17.08 7.04 -10.95
CA LYS A 390 -17.02 6.53 -12.32
C LYS A 390 -17.35 5.05 -12.34
N LEU A 391 -18.24 4.67 -13.29
CA LEU A 391 -18.48 3.27 -13.66
C LEU A 391 -18.04 3.06 -15.10
N VAL A 392 -17.40 1.93 -15.35
CA VAL A 392 -17.06 1.42 -16.68
C VAL A 392 -17.86 0.14 -16.91
N VAL A 393 -18.62 0.10 -18.00
CA VAL A 393 -19.60 -0.96 -18.29
C VAL A 393 -19.31 -1.56 -19.66
N ASP A 394 -19.21 -2.89 -19.72
CA ASP A 394 -19.20 -3.62 -21.00
C ASP A 394 -20.62 -3.68 -21.58
N ASN A 395 -20.82 -3.05 -22.74
CA ASN A 395 -22.14 -2.96 -23.38
C ASN A 395 -22.67 -4.32 -23.91
N VAL A 396 -21.79 -5.30 -24.10
CA VAL A 396 -22.20 -6.64 -24.59
C VAL A 396 -22.83 -7.46 -23.48
N SER A 397 -22.21 -7.46 -22.30
CA SER A 397 -22.68 -8.27 -21.16
C SER A 397 -23.46 -7.47 -20.12
N ASP A 398 -23.53 -6.16 -20.24
CA ASP A 398 -24.03 -5.20 -19.24
C ASP A 398 -23.24 -5.22 -17.92
N ARG A 399 -22.11 -5.94 -17.82
CA ARG A 399 -21.32 -6.03 -16.60
C ARG A 399 -20.60 -4.71 -16.29
N VAL A 400 -20.65 -4.34 -15.02
CA VAL A 400 -19.76 -3.30 -14.51
C VAL A 400 -18.37 -3.91 -14.36
N ILE A 401 -17.43 -3.44 -15.17
CA ILE A 401 -16.04 -3.96 -15.23
C ILE A 401 -15.03 -3.04 -14.53
N GLY A 402 -15.45 -1.81 -14.20
CA GLY A 402 -14.65 -0.85 -13.43
C GLY A 402 -15.52 0.05 -12.57
N CYS A 403 -15.08 0.32 -11.35
CA CYS A 403 -15.74 1.21 -10.41
C CYS A 403 -14.69 2.01 -9.64
N HIS A 404 -14.78 3.33 -9.72
CA HIS A 404 -13.76 4.24 -9.19
C HIS A 404 -14.41 5.41 -8.45
N MET A 405 -13.75 5.89 -7.41
CA MET A 405 -14.19 7.05 -6.63
C MET A 405 -12.99 7.86 -6.15
N VAL A 406 -13.08 9.18 -6.29
CA VAL A 406 -12.19 10.15 -5.64
C VAL A 406 -13.02 11.00 -4.69
N GLY A 407 -12.62 11.07 -3.44
CA GLY A 407 -13.28 11.83 -2.38
C GLY A 407 -13.36 11.07 -1.07
N ASP A 408 -13.97 11.68 -0.07
CA ASP A 408 -14.08 11.11 1.27
C ASP A 408 -14.77 9.75 1.28
N HIS A 409 -14.21 8.81 2.04
CA HIS A 409 -14.70 7.45 2.21
C HIS A 409 -14.59 6.56 0.96
N ALA A 410 -13.81 6.94 -0.06
CA ALA A 410 -13.67 6.16 -1.28
C ALA A 410 -13.23 4.71 -1.02
N ALA A 411 -12.28 4.48 -0.11
CA ALA A 411 -11.82 3.14 0.25
C ALA A 411 -12.95 2.28 0.86
N GLU A 412 -13.73 2.85 1.77
CA GLU A 412 -14.80 2.12 2.47
C GLU A 412 -15.95 1.75 1.50
N ILE A 413 -16.28 2.64 0.57
CA ILE A 413 -17.34 2.43 -0.42
C ILE A 413 -16.88 1.42 -1.47
N ILE A 414 -15.68 1.59 -2.03
CA ILE A 414 -15.15 0.74 -3.09
C ILE A 414 -14.91 -0.70 -2.61
N GLN A 415 -14.61 -0.91 -1.32
CA GLN A 415 -14.54 -2.26 -0.76
C GLN A 415 -15.86 -3.03 -0.97
N GLY A 416 -17.01 -2.38 -0.76
CA GLY A 416 -18.33 -2.98 -1.02
C GLY A 416 -18.59 -3.22 -2.51
N MET A 417 -18.16 -2.28 -3.38
CA MET A 417 -18.28 -2.43 -4.84
C MET A 417 -17.44 -3.59 -5.36
N GLY A 418 -16.29 -3.88 -4.74
CA GLY A 418 -15.47 -5.05 -5.06
C GLY A 418 -16.23 -6.36 -4.94
N ILE A 419 -17.09 -6.51 -3.92
CA ILE A 419 -17.94 -7.69 -3.76
C ILE A 419 -18.98 -7.77 -4.91
N ALA A 420 -19.60 -6.64 -5.27
CA ALA A 420 -20.57 -6.57 -6.36
C ALA A 420 -19.95 -6.96 -7.72
N LEU A 421 -18.77 -6.41 -8.05
CA LEU A 421 -18.07 -6.73 -9.29
C LEU A 421 -17.65 -8.22 -9.33
N LYS A 422 -17.15 -8.75 -8.21
CA LYS A 422 -16.79 -10.18 -8.09
C LYS A 422 -18.00 -11.09 -8.28
N ALA A 423 -19.19 -10.68 -7.82
CA ALA A 423 -20.45 -11.37 -8.06
C ALA A 423 -21.00 -11.20 -9.49
N GLY A 424 -20.34 -10.43 -10.34
CA GLY A 424 -20.75 -10.16 -11.72
C GLY A 424 -21.91 -9.19 -11.86
N ALA A 425 -21.98 -8.18 -10.98
CA ALA A 425 -23.03 -7.17 -11.03
C ALA A 425 -23.06 -6.43 -12.38
N THR A 426 -24.27 -6.22 -12.91
CA THR A 426 -24.51 -5.52 -14.16
C THR A 426 -24.97 -4.08 -13.91
N LYS A 427 -24.94 -3.23 -14.93
CA LYS A 427 -25.47 -1.86 -14.83
C LYS A 427 -26.96 -1.88 -14.47
N ALA A 428 -27.72 -2.85 -15.00
CA ALA A 428 -29.12 -3.06 -14.63
C ALA A 428 -29.30 -3.34 -13.12
N HIS A 429 -28.36 -4.08 -12.48
CA HIS A 429 -28.40 -4.28 -11.03
C HIS A 429 -28.15 -2.98 -10.26
N PHE A 430 -27.18 -2.16 -10.68
CA PHE A 430 -26.96 -0.84 -10.10
C PHE A 430 -28.21 0.04 -10.23
N ASP A 431 -28.81 0.06 -11.42
CA ASP A 431 -30.00 0.88 -11.71
C ASP A 431 -31.25 0.43 -10.95
N ALA A 432 -31.39 -0.84 -10.63
CA ALA A 432 -32.49 -1.39 -9.87
C ALA A 432 -32.31 -1.26 -8.34
N THR A 433 -31.10 -0.95 -7.89
CA THR A 433 -30.80 -0.83 -6.45
C THR A 433 -31.32 0.51 -5.93
N VAL A 434 -32.04 0.47 -4.79
CA VAL A 434 -32.49 1.68 -4.08
C VAL A 434 -31.30 2.25 -3.30
N GLY A 435 -31.00 3.53 -3.53
CA GLY A 435 -29.91 4.24 -2.84
C GLY A 435 -30.21 4.51 -1.38
N ILE A 436 -29.17 4.63 -0.57
CA ILE A 436 -29.27 5.14 0.82
C ILE A 436 -29.24 6.66 0.76
N HIS A 437 -30.37 7.31 1.06
CA HIS A 437 -30.44 8.77 1.03
C HIS A 437 -30.43 9.38 2.46
N PRO A 438 -29.65 10.45 2.71
CA PRO A 438 -28.64 11.03 1.82
C PRO A 438 -27.25 10.42 2.06
N SER A 439 -26.62 9.90 1.03
CA SER A 439 -25.25 9.41 1.09
C SER A 439 -24.51 9.69 -0.24
N ALA A 440 -23.17 9.79 -0.20
CA ALA A 440 -22.40 9.90 -1.43
C ALA A 440 -22.51 8.63 -2.30
N ALA A 441 -22.56 7.45 -1.66
CA ALA A 441 -22.60 6.15 -2.35
C ALA A 441 -23.86 5.95 -3.23
N GLU A 442 -24.97 6.68 -2.97
CA GLU A 442 -26.18 6.57 -3.80
C GLU A 442 -25.94 7.00 -5.26
N GLU A 443 -24.93 7.85 -5.52
CA GLU A 443 -24.59 8.25 -6.89
C GLU A 443 -24.24 7.07 -7.78
N PHE A 444 -23.64 5.99 -7.25
CA PHE A 444 -23.37 4.80 -8.04
C PHE A 444 -24.65 4.12 -8.59
N VAL A 445 -25.79 4.29 -7.94
CA VAL A 445 -27.05 3.71 -8.36
C VAL A 445 -27.99 4.73 -9.02
N THR A 446 -27.58 6.00 -9.10
CA THR A 446 -28.37 7.08 -9.74
C THR A 446 -27.78 7.54 -11.09
N MET A 447 -26.58 7.15 -11.46
CA MET A 447 -25.97 7.47 -12.76
C MET A 447 -26.70 6.76 -13.92
N ARG A 448 -27.70 7.38 -14.52
CA ARG A 448 -28.54 6.82 -15.60
C ARG A 448 -28.05 7.17 -17.00
N GLU A 449 -27.42 8.32 -17.14
CA GLU A 449 -26.99 8.84 -18.43
C GLU A 449 -25.52 8.52 -18.66
N LYS A 450 -25.22 8.03 -19.86
CA LYS A 450 -23.83 7.80 -20.28
C LYS A 450 -23.12 9.14 -20.41
N SER A 451 -21.92 9.22 -19.85
CA SER A 451 -21.04 10.38 -20.04
C SER A 451 -20.29 10.30 -21.36
N ARG A 452 -19.95 9.09 -21.80
CA ARG A 452 -19.31 8.76 -23.08
C ARG A 452 -19.29 7.26 -23.35
#